data_3e7ff7c37d2bdfb2cebc68b20167f9b1
#
_entry.id   3e7ff7c37d2bdfb2cebc68b20167f9b1
#
_cell.length_a   1.000
_cell.length_b   1.000
_cell.length_c   1.000
_cell.angle_alpha   90.00
_cell.angle_beta   90.00
_cell.angle_gamma   90.00
#
_symmetry.space_group_name_H-M   'P 1'
#
loop_
_entity.id
_entity.type
_entity.pdbx_description
1 polymer ?
#
loop_
_entity_poly.entity_id
_entity_poly.type
_entity_poly.pdbx_seq_one_letter_code
_entity_poly.pdbx_strand_id
1 'polypeptide(L)'
;LILYPLEFEPIYXSKIWGGDNLKRVYKRNLPGNKIGESWELAAHPHGTSVIANGPYKGKTLLELIKENPEPLLGKRIKSENQQTFPLLIKFIDANDRLSVQVHPDNEYAREEKNEYGKTEMWYILEAKPGAKLIYGLKNGTTEETLARAIEKGQIELYLNEVEVKKGDIFFIPAGTVHAIGEGILLAEIQQNSDTTYRLYDWIRKGEDGKGRELHIEKALAVIDFKRKSNHTHSRPLVKDNGDYTRAFLAACPYFVTEKINTKTAYQLNLSGDRFYILINLAGEGDLICANKXYQLNPGKTYFLPAGLEQIKIKGRAEFLLTYIPGNKKDVIESLIEAGFTEEETKTLAGMENWDI
;
A
#
# COMPACT_ATOMS: atom_id res chain seq x y z
N LEU A 1 13.54 -21.58 -16.01
CA LEU A 1 12.95 -20.76 -14.93
C LEU A 1 12.15 -21.64 -13.99
N ILE A 2 12.42 -21.54 -12.69
CA ILE A 2 11.67 -22.23 -11.64
C ILE A 2 10.76 -21.20 -10.98
N LEU A 3 9.45 -21.46 -10.93
CA LEU A 3 8.49 -20.56 -10.30
C LEU A 3 8.08 -21.09 -8.92
N TYR A 4 8.10 -20.19 -7.93
CA TYR A 4 7.72 -20.50 -6.55
C TYR A 4 7.38 -19.18 -5.83
N PRO A 5 6.69 -19.23 -4.70
CA PRO A 5 6.45 -18.01 -3.92
C PRO A 5 7.76 -17.40 -3.44
N LEU A 6 8.03 -16.17 -3.86
CA LEU A 6 9.28 -15.46 -3.50
C LEU A 6 9.09 -14.69 -2.20
N GLU A 7 10.01 -14.89 -1.25
CA GLU A 7 10.12 -14.10 -0.02
C GLU A 7 11.25 -13.08 -0.17
N PHE A 8 11.21 -12.00 0.57
CA PHE A 8 12.19 -10.92 0.46
C PHE A 8 12.77 -10.52 1.80
N GLU A 9 14.00 -9.99 1.75
CA GLU A 9 14.60 -9.32 2.90
C GLU A 9 13.96 -7.92 2.98
N PRO A 10 13.38 -7.54 4.13
CA PRO A 10 12.81 -6.19 4.25
C PRO A 10 13.89 -5.12 4.23
N ILE A 11 13.58 -3.96 3.64
CA ILE A 11 14.49 -2.81 3.62
C ILE A 11 13.95 -1.83 4.68
N TYR A 12 14.81 -1.58 5.68
CA TYR A 12 14.40 -0.71 6.79
C TYR A 12 14.92 0.71 6.60
N UNK A 13 14.04 1.64 6.68
CA UNK A 13 14.27 2.90 6.56
C UNK A 13 14.03 3.51 7.82
N SER A 14 15.15 4.20 8.45
CA SER A 14 15.06 4.95 9.70
C SER A 14 14.44 6.33 9.47
N LYS A 15 13.59 6.76 10.38
CA LYS A 15 12.86 8.04 10.24
C LYS A 15 12.79 8.72 11.60
N ILE A 16 12.76 10.07 11.62
CA ILE A 16 12.67 10.85 12.87
C ILE A 16 11.42 10.50 13.68
N TRP A 17 10.35 10.05 12.98
CA TRP A 17 9.08 9.67 13.59
C TRP A 17 8.94 8.15 13.79
N GLY A 18 9.96 7.37 13.44
CA GLY A 18 9.88 5.90 13.47
C GLY A 18 9.88 5.30 14.87
N GLY A 19 9.52 4.03 14.93
CA GLY A 19 9.43 3.26 16.16
C GLY A 19 10.08 1.89 16.07
N ASP A 20 9.68 1.00 16.97
CA ASP A 20 10.19 -0.37 16.99
C ASP A 20 9.06 -1.41 17.15
N ASN A 21 7.82 -1.01 16.81
CA ASN A 21 6.66 -1.89 16.97
C ASN A 21 6.71 -3.14 16.09
N LEU A 22 7.44 -3.11 14.97
CA LEU A 22 7.61 -4.30 14.14
C LEU A 22 8.35 -5.42 14.90
N LYS A 23 9.22 -5.06 15.85
CA LYS A 23 9.86 -6.01 16.74
C LYS A 23 8.83 -6.69 17.64
N ARG A 24 7.92 -5.93 18.21
CA ARG A 24 6.86 -6.44 19.11
C ARG A 24 5.83 -7.27 18.35
N VAL A 25 5.33 -6.72 17.23
CA VAL A 25 4.21 -7.31 16.49
C VAL A 25 4.65 -8.52 15.64
N TYR A 26 5.77 -8.39 14.94
CA TYR A 26 6.22 -9.39 13.97
C TYR A 26 7.56 -10.05 14.33
N LYS A 27 8.05 -9.84 15.55
CA LYS A 27 9.29 -10.44 16.05
C LYS A 27 10.50 -10.12 15.16
N ARG A 28 10.46 -8.95 14.51
CA ARG A 28 11.52 -8.51 13.62
C ARG A 28 12.79 -8.13 14.38
N ASN A 29 13.94 -8.49 13.83
CA ASN A 29 15.23 -8.01 14.33
C ASN A 29 15.55 -6.70 13.61
N LEU A 30 15.27 -5.58 14.26
CA LEU A 30 15.41 -4.26 13.65
C LEU A 30 16.83 -3.71 13.85
N PRO A 31 17.37 -2.97 12.86
CA PRO A 31 18.70 -2.36 12.98
C PRO A 31 18.75 -1.15 13.91
N GLY A 32 17.64 -0.74 14.49
CA GLY A 32 17.56 0.42 15.38
C GLY A 32 16.17 0.54 15.99
N ASN A 33 15.98 1.61 16.75
CA ASN A 33 14.72 1.86 17.48
C ASN A 33 13.86 2.97 16.87
N LYS A 34 14.27 3.49 15.71
CA LYS A 34 13.50 4.53 14.99
C LYS A 34 13.25 4.09 13.55
N ILE A 35 12.77 2.87 13.38
CA ILE A 35 12.43 2.36 12.05
C ILE A 35 11.02 2.82 11.71
N GLY A 36 10.91 3.77 10.78
CA GLY A 36 9.62 4.30 10.37
C GLY A 36 9.00 3.53 9.23
N GLU A 37 9.81 3.03 8.31
CA GLU A 37 9.33 2.27 7.16
C GLU A 37 10.07 0.95 7.04
N SER A 38 9.31 -0.09 6.68
CA SER A 38 9.85 -1.38 6.26
C SER A 38 9.30 -1.64 4.86
N TRP A 39 10.16 -1.59 3.85
CA TRP A 39 9.78 -1.86 2.47
C TRP A 39 9.77 -3.38 2.29
N GLU A 40 8.59 -3.93 2.13
CA GLU A 40 8.37 -5.38 2.06
C GLU A 40 8.55 -5.93 0.66
N LEU A 41 8.23 -5.10 -0.36
CA LEU A 41 8.39 -5.45 -1.76
C LEU A 41 8.61 -4.16 -2.53
N ALA A 42 9.77 -4.04 -3.15
CA ALA A 42 10.18 -2.81 -3.83
C ALA A 42 11.09 -3.12 -5.02
N ALA A 43 10.98 -2.32 -6.06
CA ALA A 43 11.96 -2.25 -7.15
C ALA A 43 12.11 -0.77 -7.54
N HIS A 44 12.60 0.01 -6.61
CA HIS A 44 12.76 1.47 -6.73
C HIS A 44 14.25 1.82 -6.70
N PRO A 45 14.69 2.90 -7.35
CA PRO A 45 16.09 3.32 -7.26
C PRO A 45 16.60 3.52 -5.83
N HIS A 46 15.73 3.88 -4.89
CA HIS A 46 16.08 4.05 -3.48
C HIS A 46 16.13 2.73 -2.70
N GLY A 47 15.70 1.62 -3.29
CA GLY A 47 15.76 0.32 -2.63
C GLY A 47 15.05 -0.76 -3.43
N THR A 48 15.78 -1.83 -3.77
CA THR A 48 15.24 -2.97 -4.51
C THR A 48 15.30 -4.22 -3.63
N SER A 49 14.17 -4.92 -3.54
CA SER A 49 14.03 -6.13 -2.73
C SER A 49 14.95 -7.25 -3.21
N VAL A 50 15.62 -7.89 -2.26
CA VAL A 50 16.49 -9.05 -2.47
C VAL A 50 15.72 -10.30 -2.07
N ILE A 51 15.71 -11.30 -2.94
CA ILE A 51 15.01 -12.58 -2.71
C ILE A 51 15.69 -13.32 -1.56
N ALA A 52 14.90 -13.76 -0.59
CA ALA A 52 15.39 -14.36 0.65
C ALA A 52 15.35 -15.90 0.63
N ASN A 53 14.63 -16.51 -0.33
CA ASN A 53 14.40 -17.96 -0.33
C ASN A 53 14.69 -18.60 -1.69
N GLY A 54 14.84 -19.92 -1.69
CA GLY A 54 14.86 -20.75 -2.89
C GLY A 54 16.05 -20.53 -3.81
N PRO A 55 15.95 -21.04 -5.04
CA PRO A 55 17.06 -20.99 -6.02
C PRO A 55 17.54 -19.59 -6.40
N TYR A 56 16.69 -18.56 -6.26
CA TYR A 56 17.06 -17.19 -6.62
C TYR A 56 17.48 -16.34 -5.43
N LYS A 57 17.69 -16.95 -4.27
CA LYS A 57 18.15 -16.24 -3.08
C LYS A 57 19.40 -15.39 -3.39
N GLY A 58 19.35 -14.11 -3.04
CA GLY A 58 20.42 -13.15 -3.28
C GLY A 58 20.26 -12.30 -4.54
N LYS A 59 19.42 -12.72 -5.50
CA LYS A 59 19.08 -11.88 -6.67
C LYS A 59 18.07 -10.81 -6.24
N THR A 60 18.09 -9.67 -6.92
CA THR A 60 17.03 -8.69 -6.73
C THR A 60 15.79 -9.08 -7.52
N LEU A 61 14.63 -8.60 -7.06
CA LEU A 61 13.37 -8.78 -7.80
C LEU A 61 13.50 -8.23 -9.22
N LEU A 62 14.12 -7.06 -9.36
CA LEU A 62 14.22 -6.39 -10.66
C LEU A 62 15.09 -7.17 -11.65
N GLU A 63 16.21 -7.78 -11.18
CA GLU A 63 17.03 -8.66 -12.03
C GLU A 63 16.20 -9.82 -12.55
N LEU A 64 15.43 -10.47 -11.67
CA LEU A 64 14.63 -11.62 -12.07
C LEU A 64 13.52 -11.22 -13.06
N ILE A 65 12.88 -10.08 -12.84
CA ILE A 65 11.85 -9.53 -13.75
C ILE A 65 12.45 -9.26 -15.14
N LYS A 66 13.61 -8.61 -15.19
CA LYS A 66 14.26 -8.28 -16.47
C LYS A 66 14.62 -9.54 -17.27
N GLU A 67 15.03 -10.60 -16.58
CA GLU A 67 15.35 -11.87 -17.24
C GLU A 67 14.08 -12.61 -17.72
N ASN A 68 12.98 -12.48 -17.00
CA ASN A 68 11.78 -13.30 -17.21
C ASN A 68 10.49 -12.48 -16.96
N PRO A 69 10.22 -11.42 -17.72
CA PRO A 69 9.10 -10.51 -17.40
C PRO A 69 7.73 -11.18 -17.41
N GLU A 70 7.39 -11.90 -18.48
CA GLU A 70 6.03 -12.47 -18.62
C GLU A 70 5.73 -13.57 -17.58
N PRO A 71 6.61 -14.57 -17.35
CA PRO A 71 6.32 -15.56 -16.30
C PRO A 71 6.18 -14.98 -14.90
N LEU A 72 6.81 -13.85 -14.61
CA LEU A 72 6.71 -13.22 -13.30
C LEU A 72 5.55 -12.25 -13.22
N LEU A 73 5.44 -11.30 -14.16
CA LEU A 73 4.47 -10.22 -14.08
C LEU A 73 3.11 -10.56 -14.70
N GLY A 74 3.09 -11.48 -15.67
CA GLY A 74 1.88 -11.88 -16.37
C GLY A 74 1.71 -11.19 -17.71
N LYS A 75 0.80 -11.76 -18.51
CA LYS A 75 0.53 -11.31 -19.88
C LYS A 75 -0.14 -9.93 -19.95
N ARG A 76 -0.82 -9.52 -18.88
CA ARG A 76 -1.55 -8.25 -18.86
C ARG A 76 -0.69 -7.03 -18.61
N ILE A 77 0.54 -7.21 -18.11
CA ILE A 77 1.45 -6.08 -17.89
C ILE A 77 1.97 -5.61 -19.26
N LYS A 78 1.78 -4.34 -19.57
CA LYS A 78 2.23 -3.75 -20.82
C LYS A 78 3.76 -3.84 -20.96
N SER A 79 4.24 -4.03 -22.17
CA SER A 79 5.68 -4.20 -22.46
C SER A 79 6.53 -3.04 -21.92
N GLU A 80 6.01 -1.84 -21.95
CA GLU A 80 6.69 -0.65 -21.40
C GLU A 80 6.94 -0.74 -19.89
N ASN A 81 6.14 -1.54 -19.20
CA ASN A 81 6.25 -1.75 -17.74
C ASN A 81 6.98 -3.05 -17.37
N GLN A 82 7.44 -3.81 -18.36
CA GLN A 82 8.09 -5.11 -18.10
C GLN A 82 9.53 -4.98 -17.58
N GLN A 83 10.08 -3.77 -17.58
CA GLN A 83 11.43 -3.55 -17.06
C GLN A 83 11.43 -2.85 -15.71
N THR A 84 10.25 -2.63 -15.14
CA THR A 84 10.08 -2.01 -13.82
C THR A 84 9.08 -2.83 -13.03
N PHE A 85 8.88 -2.47 -11.79
CA PHE A 85 7.84 -3.08 -10.95
C PHE A 85 6.89 -1.97 -10.52
N PRO A 86 5.58 -2.12 -10.71
CA PRO A 86 4.67 -0.96 -10.59
C PRO A 86 4.20 -0.62 -9.18
N LEU A 87 4.51 -1.45 -8.18
CA LEU A 87 4.02 -1.27 -6.82
C LEU A 87 5.16 -1.17 -5.81
N LEU A 88 4.86 -0.60 -4.65
CA LEU A 88 5.75 -0.56 -3.49
C LEU A 88 4.90 -0.89 -2.26
N ILE A 89 5.31 -1.89 -1.51
CA ILE A 89 4.58 -2.40 -0.34
C ILE A 89 5.41 -2.08 0.90
N LYS A 90 4.78 -1.46 1.90
CA LYS A 90 5.46 -1.06 3.12
C LYS A 90 4.67 -1.42 4.37
N PHE A 91 5.39 -1.58 5.48
CA PHE A 91 4.82 -1.33 6.79
C PHE A 91 5.34 0.03 7.26
N ILE A 92 4.46 0.83 7.86
CA ILE A 92 4.80 2.13 8.42
C ILE A 92 4.52 2.10 9.91
N ASP A 93 5.54 2.44 10.71
CA ASP A 93 5.47 2.48 12.17
C ASP A 93 5.63 3.93 12.63
N ALA A 94 4.49 4.59 12.87
CA ALA A 94 4.45 6.00 13.27
C ALA A 94 4.47 6.12 14.80
N ASN A 95 5.67 6.15 15.38
CA ASN A 95 5.85 6.41 16.81
C ASN A 95 5.62 7.89 17.14
N ASP A 96 5.79 8.75 16.16
CA ASP A 96 5.40 10.16 16.18
C ASP A 96 4.70 10.43 14.83
N ARG A 97 4.05 11.58 14.71
CA ARG A 97 3.27 11.90 13.50
C ARG A 97 4.16 12.19 12.29
N LEU A 98 3.72 11.74 11.13
CA LEU A 98 4.38 12.03 9.86
C LEU A 98 4.03 13.46 9.42
N SER A 99 4.79 13.99 8.46
CA SER A 99 4.49 15.31 7.89
C SER A 99 3.13 15.31 7.19
N VAL A 100 2.53 16.50 7.12
CA VAL A 100 1.37 16.73 6.26
C VAL A 100 1.91 16.85 4.83
N GLN A 101 1.38 16.02 3.94
CA GLN A 101 1.97 15.80 2.62
C GLN A 101 0.92 15.49 1.57
N VAL A 102 1.32 15.57 0.31
CA VAL A 102 0.49 15.20 -0.84
C VAL A 102 1.39 14.59 -1.91
N HIS A 103 0.81 13.72 -2.73
CA HIS A 103 1.54 13.02 -3.80
C HIS A 103 0.97 13.37 -5.16
N PRO A 104 1.83 13.45 -6.18
CA PRO A 104 1.37 13.75 -7.55
C PRO A 104 0.70 12.55 -8.22
N ASP A 105 -0.10 12.83 -9.24
CA ASP A 105 -0.59 11.79 -10.15
C ASP A 105 0.49 11.40 -11.18
N ASN A 106 0.14 10.44 -12.05
CA ASN A 106 1.08 9.94 -13.06
C ASN A 106 1.55 11.03 -14.04
N GLU A 107 0.64 11.92 -14.44
CA GLU A 107 0.97 12.96 -15.42
C GLU A 107 2.02 13.92 -14.86
N TYR A 108 1.74 14.47 -13.68
CA TYR A 108 2.67 15.39 -13.01
C TYR A 108 4.01 14.72 -12.68
N ALA A 109 3.96 13.51 -12.14
CA ALA A 109 5.18 12.77 -11.74
C ALA A 109 6.07 12.44 -12.95
N ARG A 110 5.45 12.10 -14.08
CA ARG A 110 6.19 11.81 -15.32
C ARG A 110 6.92 13.05 -15.83
N GLU A 111 6.23 14.19 -15.84
CA GLU A 111 6.81 15.46 -16.31
C GLU A 111 7.93 15.95 -15.40
N GLU A 112 7.75 15.84 -14.08
CA GLU A 112 8.71 16.36 -13.09
C GLU A 112 9.94 15.47 -12.90
N LYS A 113 9.75 14.15 -12.82
CA LYS A 113 10.82 13.23 -12.41
C LYS A 113 10.90 11.95 -13.25
N ASN A 114 10.05 11.81 -14.26
CA ASN A 114 9.92 10.55 -15.02
C ASN A 114 9.62 9.37 -14.08
N GLU A 115 8.70 9.58 -13.12
CA GLU A 115 8.27 8.58 -12.13
C GLU A 115 6.79 8.30 -12.25
N TYR A 116 6.33 7.30 -11.50
CA TYR A 116 4.91 7.04 -11.29
C TYR A 116 4.33 8.09 -10.35
N GLY A 117 3.03 8.32 -10.45
CA GLY A 117 2.28 8.98 -9.41
C GLY A 117 2.25 8.11 -8.15
N LYS A 118 1.59 8.60 -7.09
CA LYS A 118 1.58 7.86 -5.83
C LYS A 118 0.18 7.83 -5.22
N THR A 119 -0.70 7.03 -5.85
CA THR A 119 -1.96 6.62 -5.24
C THR A 119 -1.66 5.47 -4.30
N GLU A 120 -2.27 5.47 -3.12
CA GLU A 120 -1.98 4.48 -2.09
C GLU A 120 -3.23 4.09 -1.31
N MET A 121 -3.13 3.00 -0.57
CA MET A 121 -4.13 2.64 0.43
C MET A 121 -3.43 2.18 1.70
N TRP A 122 -4.09 2.37 2.83
CA TRP A 122 -3.60 1.96 4.14
C TRP A 122 -4.56 0.97 4.78
N TYR A 123 -4.00 -0.07 5.38
CA TYR A 123 -4.70 -0.99 6.27
C TYR A 123 -4.10 -0.83 7.66
N ILE A 124 -4.91 -0.44 8.65
CA ILE A 124 -4.43 -0.17 10.01
C ILE A 124 -4.23 -1.49 10.76
N LEU A 125 -2.97 -1.80 11.06
CA LEU A 125 -2.58 -3.03 11.78
C LEU A 125 -2.78 -2.86 13.28
N GLU A 126 -2.40 -1.69 13.81
CA GLU A 126 -2.59 -1.31 15.21
C GLU A 126 -2.75 0.20 15.30
N ALA A 127 -3.52 0.65 16.28
CA ALA A 127 -3.66 2.06 16.62
C ALA A 127 -3.82 2.20 18.12
N LYS A 128 -3.08 3.12 18.73
CA LYS A 128 -3.27 3.46 20.15
C LYS A 128 -4.65 4.08 20.32
N PRO A 129 -5.28 3.92 21.49
CA PRO A 129 -6.57 4.58 21.74
C PRO A 129 -6.48 6.09 21.48
N GLY A 130 -7.43 6.62 20.71
CA GLY A 130 -7.45 8.03 20.32
C GLY A 130 -6.51 8.44 19.22
N ALA A 131 -5.77 7.49 18.61
CA ALA A 131 -4.89 7.79 17.47
C ALA A 131 -5.70 8.37 16.31
N LYS A 132 -5.12 9.34 15.63
CA LYS A 132 -5.77 10.04 14.52
C LYS A 132 -4.83 10.16 13.34
N LEU A 133 -5.41 10.32 12.16
CA LEU A 133 -4.65 10.71 10.97
C LEU A 133 -5.32 11.91 10.31
N ILE A 134 -4.60 12.56 9.41
CA ILE A 134 -5.15 13.62 8.57
C ILE A 134 -5.58 12.96 7.26
N TYR A 135 -6.82 13.17 6.87
CA TYR A 135 -7.39 12.61 5.65
C TYR A 135 -8.17 13.69 4.91
N GLY A 136 -7.48 14.38 4.02
CA GLY A 136 -8.03 15.46 3.22
C GLY A 136 -8.08 16.79 3.95
N LEU A 137 -8.50 17.80 3.21
CA LEU A 137 -8.74 19.14 3.70
C LEU A 137 -10.21 19.30 4.10
N LYS A 138 -10.49 20.21 5.00
CA LYS A 138 -11.88 20.56 5.34
C LYS A 138 -12.58 21.09 4.09
N ASN A 139 -13.84 20.72 3.93
CA ASN A 139 -14.65 21.12 2.76
C ASN A 139 -14.68 22.63 2.61
N GLY A 140 -14.56 23.10 1.38
CA GLY A 140 -14.54 24.52 1.07
C GLY A 140 -13.15 25.16 1.08
N THR A 141 -12.10 24.40 1.44
CA THR A 141 -10.74 24.90 1.38
C THR A 141 -10.34 25.10 -0.09
N THR A 142 -9.82 26.27 -0.41
CA THR A 142 -9.32 26.60 -1.75
C THR A 142 -7.80 26.70 -1.71
N GLU A 143 -7.18 26.71 -2.90
CA GLU A 143 -5.73 26.92 -2.99
C GLU A 143 -5.33 28.23 -2.32
N GLU A 144 -6.10 29.29 -2.56
CA GLU A 144 -5.85 30.62 -1.98
C GLU A 144 -5.91 30.60 -0.44
N THR A 145 -6.98 29.98 0.12
CA THR A 145 -7.14 29.93 1.58
C THR A 145 -6.07 29.06 2.23
N LEU A 146 -5.71 27.96 1.59
CA LEU A 146 -4.65 27.08 2.12
C LEU A 146 -3.28 27.76 2.06
N ALA A 147 -2.94 28.40 0.94
CA ALA A 147 -1.66 29.12 0.80
C ALA A 147 -1.54 30.21 1.88
N ARG A 148 -2.61 30.96 2.10
CA ARG A 148 -2.67 32.01 3.11
C ARG A 148 -2.50 31.41 4.53
N ALA A 149 -3.15 30.28 4.79
CA ALA A 149 -3.04 29.58 6.09
C ALA A 149 -1.61 29.10 6.36
N ILE A 150 -0.94 28.60 5.32
CA ILE A 150 0.46 28.15 5.43
C ILE A 150 1.35 29.34 5.81
N GLU A 151 1.21 30.48 5.13
CA GLU A 151 1.97 31.70 5.42
C GLU A 151 1.78 32.18 6.86
N LYS A 152 0.57 32.03 7.39
CA LYS A 152 0.22 32.48 8.76
C LYS A 152 0.49 31.41 9.83
N GLY A 153 0.99 30.23 9.45
CA GLY A 153 1.21 29.14 10.40
C GLY A 153 -0.09 28.56 10.94
N GLN A 154 -1.17 28.60 10.15
CA GLN A 154 -2.51 28.19 10.56
C GLN A 154 -3.06 27.01 9.76
N ILE A 155 -2.19 26.23 9.11
CA ILE A 155 -2.60 25.15 8.24
C ILE A 155 -3.45 24.10 8.98
N GLU A 156 -3.20 23.87 10.26
CA GLU A 156 -3.93 22.87 11.06
C GLU A 156 -5.43 23.12 11.10
N LEU A 157 -5.86 24.39 10.95
CA LEU A 157 -7.29 24.75 10.92
C LEU A 157 -8.03 24.17 9.70
N TYR A 158 -7.30 23.82 8.65
CA TYR A 158 -7.85 23.36 7.38
C TYR A 158 -7.72 21.84 7.21
N LEU A 159 -7.08 21.15 8.14
CA LEU A 159 -6.83 19.71 8.05
C LEU A 159 -7.98 18.93 8.66
N ASN A 160 -8.41 17.86 7.98
CA ASN A 160 -9.47 17.00 8.47
C ASN A 160 -8.87 15.84 9.26
N GLU A 161 -9.12 15.78 10.57
CA GLU A 161 -8.66 14.69 11.44
C GLU A 161 -9.69 13.57 11.49
N VAL A 162 -9.21 12.32 11.41
CA VAL A 162 -10.05 11.12 11.52
C VAL A 162 -9.44 10.21 12.58
N GLU A 163 -10.23 9.81 13.58
CA GLU A 163 -9.82 8.83 14.58
C GLU A 163 -9.78 7.45 13.93
N VAL A 164 -8.78 6.64 14.27
CA VAL A 164 -8.56 5.34 13.64
C VAL A 164 -8.44 4.22 14.66
N LYS A 165 -8.77 3.02 14.20
CA LYS A 165 -8.62 1.79 14.98
C LYS A 165 -8.14 0.66 14.07
N LYS A 166 -7.66 -0.40 14.69
CA LYS A 166 -7.22 -1.61 13.97
C LYS A 166 -8.30 -2.10 13.00
N GLY A 167 -7.90 -2.41 11.78
CA GLY A 167 -8.78 -2.91 10.73
C GLY A 167 -9.36 -1.84 9.83
N ASP A 168 -9.21 -0.57 10.18
CA ASP A 168 -9.68 0.53 9.31
C ASP A 168 -8.86 0.58 8.03
N ILE A 169 -9.52 1.05 6.96
CA ILE A 169 -8.95 1.13 5.62
C ILE A 169 -9.12 2.57 5.13
N PHE A 170 -8.05 3.09 4.53
CA PHE A 170 -8.09 4.42 3.91
C PHE A 170 -7.54 4.31 2.49
N PHE A 171 -8.28 4.84 1.54
CA PHE A 171 -7.83 4.96 0.15
C PHE A 171 -7.39 6.40 -0.08
N ILE A 172 -6.15 6.60 -0.49
CA ILE A 172 -5.52 7.91 -0.63
C ILE A 172 -5.17 8.13 -2.11
N PRO A 173 -6.10 8.61 -2.93
CA PRO A 173 -5.75 8.91 -4.31
C PRO A 173 -4.77 10.08 -4.39
N ALA A 174 -3.92 10.08 -5.41
CA ALA A 174 -3.01 11.20 -5.67
C ALA A 174 -3.78 12.53 -5.58
N GLY A 175 -3.14 13.56 -5.05
CA GLY A 175 -3.77 14.87 -4.87
C GLY A 175 -4.49 15.05 -3.54
N THR A 176 -4.52 14.03 -2.68
CA THR A 176 -5.17 14.10 -1.36
C THR A 176 -4.14 14.46 -0.28
N VAL A 177 -4.37 15.56 0.42
CA VAL A 177 -3.54 15.95 1.58
C VAL A 177 -3.77 14.93 2.70
N HIS A 178 -2.69 14.43 3.30
CA HIS A 178 -2.80 13.41 4.35
C HIS A 178 -1.59 13.43 5.28
N ALA A 179 -1.76 12.83 6.45
CA ALA A 179 -0.67 12.59 7.40
C ALA A 179 -1.05 11.44 8.33
N ILE A 180 -0.11 10.55 8.58
CA ILE A 180 -0.29 9.48 9.56
C ILE A 180 0.05 10.04 10.93
N GLY A 181 -0.83 9.84 11.89
CA GLY A 181 -0.64 10.33 13.26
C GLY A 181 0.16 9.38 14.14
N GLU A 182 0.51 9.87 15.32
CA GLU A 182 1.26 9.12 16.32
C GLU A 182 0.49 7.87 16.79
N GLY A 183 1.21 6.78 16.96
CA GLY A 183 0.66 5.57 17.55
C GLY A 183 -0.03 4.64 16.57
N ILE A 184 0.28 4.76 15.29
CA ILE A 184 -0.33 3.96 14.22
C ILE A 184 0.75 3.07 13.58
N LEU A 185 0.42 1.78 13.44
CA LEU A 185 1.19 0.83 12.61
C LEU A 185 0.25 0.41 11.48
N LEU A 186 0.71 0.52 10.23
CA LEU A 186 -0.13 0.21 9.09
C LEU A 186 0.63 -0.48 7.97
N ALA A 187 -0.11 -1.17 7.11
CA ALA A 187 0.39 -1.67 5.82
C ALA A 187 -0.03 -0.68 4.75
N GLU A 188 0.91 -0.31 3.90
CA GLU A 188 0.70 0.63 2.78
C GLU A 188 0.94 -0.09 1.46
N ILE A 189 -0.04 -0.04 0.59
CA ILE A 189 0.05 -0.53 -0.79
C ILE A 189 -0.01 0.72 -1.67
N GLN A 190 1.00 0.93 -2.51
CA GLN A 190 1.11 2.15 -3.31
C GLN A 190 1.75 1.88 -4.66
N GLN A 191 1.57 2.84 -5.57
CA GLN A 191 2.35 2.85 -6.80
C GLN A 191 3.84 2.99 -6.47
N ASN A 192 4.71 2.56 -7.39
CA ASN A 192 6.16 2.53 -7.18
C ASN A 192 6.78 3.94 -7.29
N SER A 193 6.58 4.72 -6.24
CA SER A 193 7.07 6.09 -6.12
C SER A 193 7.51 6.38 -4.69
N ASP A 194 8.54 7.20 -4.54
CA ASP A 194 8.99 7.70 -3.25
C ASP A 194 8.88 9.24 -3.19
N THR A 195 8.08 9.82 -4.08
CA THR A 195 7.90 11.27 -4.17
C THR A 195 6.88 11.76 -3.13
N THR A 196 7.32 12.67 -2.29
CA THR A 196 6.48 13.29 -1.25
C THR A 196 6.64 14.80 -1.33
N TYR A 197 5.53 15.52 -1.48
CA TYR A 197 5.53 16.98 -1.37
C TYR A 197 4.99 17.36 -0.01
N ARG A 198 5.90 17.88 0.85
CA ARG A 198 5.63 18.17 2.25
C ARG A 198 5.10 19.59 2.38
N LEU A 199 3.92 19.72 3.01
CA LEU A 199 3.27 21.00 3.28
C LEU A 199 3.62 21.53 4.66
N TYR A 200 3.79 20.64 5.65
CA TYR A 200 3.92 21.03 7.05
C TYR A 200 4.52 19.88 7.85
N ASP A 201 5.46 20.16 8.73
CA ASP A 201 6.12 19.13 9.52
C ASP A 201 6.07 19.42 11.03
N TRP A 202 4.98 20.04 11.49
CA TRP A 202 4.69 20.27 12.90
C TRP A 202 5.74 21.15 13.60
N ILE A 203 6.46 21.95 12.84
CA ILE A 203 7.56 22.84 13.32
C ILE A 203 8.67 22.02 14.03
N ARG A 204 8.75 20.74 13.69
CA ARG A 204 9.69 19.78 14.26
C ARG A 204 11.10 20.05 13.72
N LYS A 205 12.11 19.84 14.58
CA LYS A 205 13.52 19.98 14.20
C LYS A 205 14.24 18.64 14.38
N GLY A 206 15.15 18.35 13.48
CA GLY A 206 16.04 17.21 13.58
C GLY A 206 17.16 17.43 14.58
N GLU A 207 18.03 16.45 14.73
CA GLU A 207 19.17 16.50 15.64
C GLU A 207 20.14 17.64 15.27
N ASP A 208 20.13 18.04 14.00
CA ASP A 208 20.94 19.17 13.48
C ASP A 208 20.30 20.54 13.77
N GLY A 209 19.14 20.56 14.43
CA GLY A 209 18.41 21.78 14.76
C GLY A 209 17.60 22.36 13.60
N LYS A 210 17.58 21.70 12.44
CA LYS A 210 16.87 22.18 11.25
C LYS A 210 15.59 21.39 11.00
N GLY A 211 14.59 22.04 10.43
CA GLY A 211 13.38 21.38 9.96
C GLY A 211 13.63 20.65 8.63
N ARG A 212 12.81 19.65 8.34
CA ARG A 212 12.86 19.01 7.02
C ARG A 212 12.36 19.99 5.96
N GLU A 213 12.88 19.83 4.75
CA GLU A 213 12.50 20.65 3.60
C GLU A 213 10.99 20.56 3.35
N LEU A 214 10.37 21.70 3.11
CA LEU A 214 8.97 21.80 2.67
C LEU A 214 8.92 22.02 1.16
N HIS A 215 7.88 21.54 0.52
CA HIS A 215 7.70 21.60 -0.93
C HIS A 215 6.36 22.27 -1.26
N ILE A 216 6.12 23.45 -0.66
CA ILE A 216 4.80 24.10 -0.65
C ILE A 216 4.28 24.36 -2.05
N GLU A 217 5.11 24.92 -2.92
CA GLU A 217 4.71 25.27 -4.29
C GLU A 217 4.28 24.00 -5.08
N LYS A 218 5.08 22.94 -5.04
CA LYS A 218 4.78 21.70 -5.74
C LYS A 218 3.56 21.00 -5.11
N ALA A 219 3.44 21.04 -3.78
CA ALA A 219 2.29 20.47 -3.09
C ALA A 219 1.00 21.17 -3.53
N LEU A 220 0.98 22.51 -3.53
CA LEU A 220 -0.20 23.26 -3.97
C LEU A 220 -0.56 22.94 -5.43
N ALA A 221 0.44 22.72 -6.28
CA ALA A 221 0.23 22.41 -7.69
C ALA A 221 -0.47 21.05 -7.90
N VAL A 222 -0.29 20.09 -6.99
CA VAL A 222 -0.82 18.73 -7.17
C VAL A 222 -2.07 18.43 -6.33
N ILE A 223 -2.43 19.28 -5.37
CA ILE A 223 -3.62 19.07 -4.54
C ILE A 223 -4.88 19.14 -5.42
N ASP A 224 -5.77 18.17 -5.25
CA ASP A 224 -7.08 18.19 -5.87
C ASP A 224 -8.07 18.91 -4.94
N PHE A 225 -8.21 20.21 -5.12
CA PHE A 225 -9.11 21.05 -4.32
C PHE A 225 -10.60 20.81 -4.59
N LYS A 226 -10.92 20.13 -5.69
CA LYS A 226 -12.33 19.85 -6.06
C LYS A 226 -12.86 18.59 -5.39
N ARG A 227 -11.95 17.69 -4.98
CA ARG A 227 -12.36 16.41 -4.38
C ARG A 227 -12.98 16.67 -3.01
N LYS A 228 -14.20 16.22 -2.86
CA LYS A 228 -14.86 16.24 -1.55
C LYS A 228 -14.37 15.03 -0.77
N SER A 229 -13.82 15.26 0.41
CA SER A 229 -13.44 14.19 1.30
C SER A 229 -14.69 13.68 2.02
N ASN A 230 -14.88 12.38 2.01
CA ASN A 230 -15.93 11.76 2.82
C ASN A 230 -15.55 11.72 4.30
N HIS A 231 -14.34 12.15 4.61
CA HIS A 231 -13.83 12.34 5.97
C HIS A 231 -13.93 11.10 6.87
N THR A 232 -13.92 9.91 6.28
CA THR A 232 -14.06 8.67 7.03
C THR A 232 -13.30 7.52 6.36
N HIS A 233 -13.11 6.45 7.09
CA HIS A 233 -12.47 5.25 6.57
C HIS A 233 -13.35 4.59 5.49
N SER A 234 -12.71 3.83 4.62
CA SER A 234 -13.38 3.09 3.55
C SER A 234 -14.13 1.87 4.11
N ARG A 235 -15.20 1.48 3.44
CA ARG A 235 -15.98 0.30 3.83
C ARG A 235 -15.69 -0.84 2.87
N PRO A 236 -15.24 -2.00 3.38
CA PRO A 236 -14.98 -3.14 2.51
C PRO A 236 -16.29 -3.80 2.06
N LEU A 237 -16.23 -4.51 0.93
CA LEU A 237 -17.30 -5.40 0.47
C LEU A 237 -16.93 -6.82 0.90
N VAL A 238 -17.73 -7.45 1.75
CA VAL A 238 -17.36 -8.71 2.43
C VAL A 238 -18.31 -9.84 2.07
N LYS A 239 -17.74 -11.03 1.78
CA LYS A 239 -18.49 -12.29 1.59
C LYS A 239 -17.87 -13.40 2.45
N ASP A 240 -18.73 -14.20 3.06
CA ASP A 240 -18.33 -15.41 3.77
C ASP A 240 -18.50 -16.60 2.81
N ASN A 241 -17.41 -17.32 2.58
CA ASN A 241 -17.40 -18.50 1.68
C ASN A 241 -17.28 -19.82 2.48
N GLY A 242 -17.56 -19.79 3.77
CA GLY A 242 -17.47 -20.99 4.62
C GLY A 242 -16.04 -21.22 5.09
N ASP A 243 -15.16 -21.63 4.21
CA ASP A 243 -13.75 -21.92 4.54
C ASP A 243 -12.93 -20.66 4.80
N TYR A 244 -13.39 -19.52 4.28
CA TYR A 244 -12.72 -18.23 4.46
C TYR A 244 -13.72 -17.08 4.28
N THR A 245 -13.39 -15.92 4.81
CA THR A 245 -14.09 -14.69 4.44
C THR A 245 -13.19 -13.93 3.45
N ARG A 246 -13.81 -13.26 2.50
CA ARG A 246 -13.16 -12.47 1.45
C ARG A 246 -13.72 -11.05 1.51
N ALA A 247 -12.85 -10.09 1.69
CA ALA A 247 -13.22 -8.67 1.73
C ALA A 247 -12.45 -7.91 0.64
N PHE A 248 -13.16 -7.24 -0.24
CA PHE A 248 -12.55 -6.31 -1.19
C PHE A 248 -12.38 -4.97 -0.47
N LEU A 249 -11.16 -4.47 -0.40
CA LEU A 249 -10.83 -3.28 0.38
C LEU A 249 -10.76 -2.02 -0.50
N ALA A 250 -10.16 -2.12 -1.69
CA ALA A 250 -10.02 -1.00 -2.63
C ALA A 250 -9.74 -1.54 -4.02
N ALA A 251 -10.16 -0.80 -5.03
CA ALA A 251 -9.86 -1.13 -6.43
C ALA A 251 -9.70 0.17 -7.23
N CYS A 252 -8.54 0.36 -7.82
CA CYS A 252 -8.24 1.52 -8.67
C CYS A 252 -7.44 1.04 -9.88
N PRO A 253 -7.11 1.89 -10.86
CA PRO A 253 -6.35 1.43 -12.03
C PRO A 253 -5.00 0.81 -11.71
N TYR A 254 -4.43 1.11 -10.53
CA TYR A 254 -3.07 0.72 -10.18
C TYR A 254 -2.99 -0.54 -9.34
N PHE A 255 -4.04 -0.87 -8.57
CA PHE A 255 -4.10 -2.08 -7.75
C PHE A 255 -5.52 -2.38 -7.29
N VAL A 256 -5.75 -3.65 -7.01
CA VAL A 256 -6.89 -4.14 -6.23
C VAL A 256 -6.29 -4.80 -5.00
N THR A 257 -6.87 -4.56 -3.83
CA THR A 257 -6.47 -5.22 -2.59
C THR A 257 -7.68 -5.88 -1.94
N GLU A 258 -7.51 -7.16 -1.63
CA GLU A 258 -8.49 -7.96 -0.91
C GLU A 258 -7.87 -8.39 0.42
N LYS A 259 -8.73 -8.66 1.40
CA LYS A 259 -8.32 -9.26 2.66
C LYS A 259 -9.00 -10.62 2.75
N ILE A 260 -8.22 -11.65 3.02
CA ILE A 260 -8.71 -13.01 3.19
C ILE A 260 -8.46 -13.42 4.63
N ASN A 261 -9.50 -13.95 5.28
CA ASN A 261 -9.38 -14.59 6.61
C ASN A 261 -9.73 -16.05 6.42
N THR A 262 -8.75 -16.95 6.51
CA THR A 262 -9.01 -18.37 6.38
C THR A 262 -9.50 -18.96 7.72
N LYS A 263 -10.54 -19.77 7.64
CA LYS A 263 -11.02 -20.58 8.76
C LYS A 263 -10.39 -21.97 8.67
N THR A 264 -10.30 -22.51 7.45
CA THR A 264 -9.71 -23.82 7.14
C THR A 264 -8.70 -23.72 5.99
N ALA A 265 -9.12 -23.20 4.83
CA ALA A 265 -8.29 -23.15 3.62
C ALA A 265 -8.76 -22.08 2.65
N TYR A 266 -7.82 -21.63 1.80
CA TYR A 266 -8.08 -20.74 0.67
C TYR A 266 -7.26 -21.24 -0.52
N GLN A 267 -7.85 -21.23 -1.70
CA GLN A 267 -7.17 -21.63 -2.93
C GLN A 267 -7.23 -20.49 -3.94
N LEU A 268 -6.10 -20.19 -4.57
CA LEU A 268 -5.99 -19.21 -5.63
C LEU A 268 -5.44 -19.92 -6.87
N ASN A 269 -6.20 -19.86 -7.96
CA ASN A 269 -5.77 -20.36 -9.26
C ASN A 269 -5.22 -19.18 -10.06
N LEU A 270 -4.04 -19.35 -10.63
CA LEU A 270 -3.38 -18.33 -11.43
C LEU A 270 -3.44 -18.74 -12.89
N SER A 271 -3.70 -17.77 -13.77
CA SER A 271 -3.93 -18.03 -15.19
C SER A 271 -2.76 -17.62 -16.09
N GLY A 272 -1.69 -17.11 -15.50
CA GLY A 272 -0.59 -16.52 -16.26
C GLY A 272 -0.83 -15.05 -16.62
N ASP A 273 -1.99 -14.52 -16.28
CA ASP A 273 -2.36 -13.15 -16.66
C ASP A 273 -1.74 -12.08 -15.74
N ARG A 274 -1.60 -12.39 -14.46
CA ARG A 274 -1.13 -11.43 -13.45
C ARG A 274 -0.44 -12.13 -12.29
N PHE A 275 0.45 -11.36 -11.63
CA PHE A 275 1.06 -11.76 -10.36
C PHE A 275 0.14 -11.35 -9.20
N TYR A 276 0.42 -11.91 -8.03
CA TYR A 276 -0.21 -11.49 -6.77
C TYR A 276 0.86 -11.23 -5.72
N ILE A 277 0.54 -10.32 -4.80
CA ILE A 277 1.34 -10.07 -3.61
C ILE A 277 0.49 -10.47 -2.42
N LEU A 278 1.02 -11.37 -1.58
CA LEU A 278 0.37 -11.83 -0.37
C LEU A 278 1.12 -11.27 0.83
N ILE A 279 0.42 -10.55 1.71
CA ILE A 279 1.00 -9.96 2.93
C ILE A 279 0.29 -10.60 4.12
N ASN A 280 0.97 -11.49 4.85
CA ASN A 280 0.34 -12.15 6.00
C ASN A 280 0.33 -11.19 7.20
N LEU A 281 -0.85 -10.82 7.65
CA LEU A 281 -1.04 -9.86 8.75
C LEU A 281 -1.03 -10.56 10.11
N ALA A 282 -1.63 -11.75 10.19
CA ALA A 282 -1.80 -12.47 11.45
C ALA A 282 -2.09 -13.95 11.19
N GLY A 283 -1.85 -14.76 12.20
CA GLY A 283 -2.07 -16.21 12.12
C GLY A 283 -0.98 -16.92 11.36
N GLU A 284 -1.01 -18.24 11.41
CA GLU A 284 0.00 -19.11 10.81
C GLU A 284 -0.67 -20.18 9.97
N GLY A 285 0.07 -20.67 8.98
CA GLY A 285 -0.42 -21.74 8.12
C GLY A 285 0.65 -22.15 7.13
N ASP A 286 0.23 -23.00 6.21
CA ASP A 286 1.08 -23.46 5.12
C ASP A 286 0.59 -22.85 3.80
N LEU A 287 1.49 -22.17 3.12
CA LEU A 287 1.28 -21.79 1.72
C LEU A 287 1.85 -22.93 0.89
N ILE A 288 1.00 -23.62 0.17
CA ILE A 288 1.36 -24.82 -0.60
C ILE A 288 1.38 -24.45 -2.08
N CYS A 289 2.50 -24.72 -2.73
CA CYS A 289 2.69 -24.50 -4.15
C CYS A 289 3.52 -25.65 -4.72
N ALA A 290 3.01 -26.32 -5.77
CA ALA A 290 3.69 -27.45 -6.39
C ALA A 290 4.16 -28.50 -5.35
N ASN A 291 3.31 -28.82 -4.39
CA ASN A 291 3.54 -29.79 -3.30
C ASN A 291 4.65 -29.42 -2.32
N LYS A 292 5.04 -28.16 -2.27
CA LYS A 292 5.98 -27.64 -1.25
C LYS A 292 5.28 -26.67 -0.30
N UNK A 293 5.52 -26.42 0.83
CA UNK A 293 4.96 -25.70 1.71
C UNK A 293 5.88 -24.69 1.96
N TYR A 294 5.49 -23.72 2.16
CA TYR A 294 6.17 -22.50 2.60
C TYR A 294 5.45 -22.02 3.86
N GLN A 295 6.18 -21.79 4.92
CA GLN A 295 5.51 -21.44 6.18
C GLN A 295 5.01 -19.98 6.13
N LEU A 296 3.70 -19.81 6.33
CA LEU A 296 3.04 -18.50 6.32
C LEU A 296 3.07 -17.90 7.72
N ASN A 297 4.06 -17.05 7.97
CA ASN A 297 4.26 -16.39 9.27
C ASN A 297 3.75 -14.94 9.26
N PRO A 298 3.27 -14.42 10.40
CA PRO A 298 2.83 -13.01 10.46
C PRO A 298 3.95 -12.04 10.06
N GLY A 299 3.59 -11.04 9.28
CA GLY A 299 4.52 -10.02 8.79
C GLY A 299 5.31 -10.42 7.56
N LYS A 300 5.12 -11.64 7.03
CA LYS A 300 5.78 -12.08 5.79
C LYS A 300 5.04 -11.61 4.55
N THR A 301 5.80 -11.22 3.54
CA THR A 301 5.27 -10.85 2.24
C THR A 301 5.82 -11.82 1.19
N TYR A 302 4.92 -12.31 0.34
CA TYR A 302 5.24 -13.21 -0.75
C TYR A 302 4.84 -12.58 -2.08
N PHE A 303 5.72 -12.66 -3.05
CA PHE A 303 5.37 -12.39 -4.46
C PHE A 303 5.03 -13.74 -5.09
N LEU A 304 3.85 -13.83 -5.68
CA LEU A 304 3.33 -15.04 -6.34
C LEU A 304 3.42 -14.80 -7.86
N PRO A 305 4.44 -15.36 -8.53
CA PRO A 305 4.59 -15.16 -9.98
C PRO A 305 3.34 -15.55 -10.78
N ALA A 306 3.08 -14.80 -11.83
CA ALA A 306 1.90 -15.03 -12.69
C ALA A 306 1.87 -16.44 -13.29
N GLY A 307 3.02 -17.00 -13.58
CA GLY A 307 3.12 -18.34 -14.20
C GLY A 307 2.93 -19.52 -13.25
N LEU A 308 2.69 -19.28 -11.96
CA LEU A 308 2.26 -20.35 -11.05
C LEU A 308 0.87 -20.83 -11.48
N GLU A 309 0.58 -22.12 -11.30
CA GLU A 309 -0.75 -22.65 -11.63
C GLU A 309 -1.73 -22.44 -10.48
N GLN A 310 -1.26 -22.70 -9.26
CA GLN A 310 -2.14 -22.69 -8.11
C GLN A 310 -1.34 -22.51 -6.83
N ILE A 311 -1.92 -21.79 -5.88
CA ILE A 311 -1.46 -21.83 -4.49
C ILE A 311 -2.63 -22.21 -3.59
N LYS A 312 -2.34 -22.87 -2.49
CA LYS A 312 -3.33 -23.19 -1.48
C LYS A 312 -2.79 -22.79 -0.12
N ILE A 313 -3.62 -22.13 0.67
CA ILE A 313 -3.29 -21.75 2.05
C ILE A 313 -4.13 -22.63 2.96
N LYS A 314 -3.46 -23.33 3.89
CA LYS A 314 -4.12 -24.15 4.93
C LYS A 314 -3.78 -23.58 6.29
N GLY A 315 -4.76 -23.51 7.16
CA GLY A 315 -4.58 -22.98 8.51
C GLY A 315 -5.42 -21.72 8.72
N ARG A 316 -5.22 -21.10 9.85
CA ARG A 316 -5.94 -19.86 10.22
C ARG A 316 -5.01 -18.68 10.05
N ALA A 317 -5.19 -17.96 8.96
CA ALA A 317 -4.37 -16.81 8.62
C ALA A 317 -5.25 -15.65 8.15
N GLU A 318 -4.75 -14.45 8.39
CA GLU A 318 -5.35 -13.20 7.91
C GLU A 318 -4.32 -12.52 7.03
N PHE A 319 -4.62 -12.35 5.74
CA PHE A 319 -3.65 -11.77 4.82
C PHE A 319 -4.31 -10.83 3.81
N LEU A 320 -3.51 -9.88 3.32
CA LEU A 320 -3.89 -9.06 2.17
C LEU A 320 -3.42 -9.76 0.91
N LEU A 321 -4.21 -9.63 -0.15
CA LEU A 321 -3.88 -10.13 -1.48
C LEU A 321 -4.02 -8.96 -2.43
N THR A 322 -2.93 -8.55 -3.07
CA THR A 322 -2.89 -7.38 -3.94
C THR A 322 -2.47 -7.79 -5.35
N TYR A 323 -3.10 -7.20 -6.34
CA TYR A 323 -2.81 -7.47 -7.75
C TYR A 323 -3.19 -6.25 -8.60
N ILE A 324 -2.72 -6.24 -9.86
CA ILE A 324 -3.03 -5.17 -10.79
C ILE A 324 -4.23 -5.61 -11.64
N PRO A 325 -5.30 -4.80 -11.68
CA PRO A 325 -6.48 -5.16 -12.47
C PRO A 325 -6.22 -4.98 -13.97
N GLY A 326 -7.04 -5.62 -14.79
CA GLY A 326 -7.04 -5.39 -16.23
C GLY A 326 -7.67 -4.04 -16.56
N ASN A 327 -8.92 -3.88 -16.22
CA ASN A 327 -9.67 -2.64 -16.43
C ASN A 327 -10.84 -2.60 -15.44
N LYS A 328 -11.59 -1.48 -15.46
CA LYS A 328 -12.73 -1.27 -14.52
C LYS A 328 -13.80 -2.35 -14.69
N LYS A 329 -14.09 -2.72 -15.93
CA LYS A 329 -15.12 -3.74 -16.23
C LYS A 329 -14.73 -5.08 -15.61
N ASP A 330 -13.48 -5.51 -15.74
CA ASP A 330 -12.98 -6.76 -15.16
C ASP A 330 -13.19 -6.77 -13.64
N VAL A 331 -12.95 -5.64 -12.97
CA VAL A 331 -13.15 -5.52 -11.52
C VAL A 331 -14.64 -5.65 -11.18
N ILE A 332 -15.51 -4.96 -11.91
CA ILE A 332 -16.96 -5.02 -11.68
C ILE A 332 -17.45 -6.46 -11.87
N GLU A 333 -17.01 -7.12 -12.94
CA GLU A 333 -17.39 -8.53 -13.21
C GLU A 333 -16.94 -9.46 -12.08
N SER A 334 -15.71 -9.28 -11.57
CA SER A 334 -15.19 -10.08 -10.44
C SER A 334 -16.04 -9.86 -9.18
N LEU A 335 -16.46 -8.63 -8.92
CA LEU A 335 -17.30 -8.32 -7.76
C LEU A 335 -18.70 -8.95 -7.90
N ILE A 336 -19.28 -8.87 -9.10
CA ILE A 336 -20.59 -9.48 -9.38
C ILE A 336 -20.50 -11.01 -9.23
N GLU A 337 -19.43 -11.63 -9.74
CA GLU A 337 -19.18 -13.07 -9.59
C GLU A 337 -19.02 -13.46 -8.10
N ALA A 338 -18.47 -12.56 -7.29
CA ALA A 338 -18.34 -12.75 -5.84
C ALA A 338 -19.68 -12.60 -5.10
N GLY A 339 -20.75 -12.16 -5.82
CA GLY A 339 -22.09 -12.06 -5.26
C GLY A 339 -22.53 -10.66 -4.84
N PHE A 340 -21.85 -9.61 -5.29
CA PHE A 340 -22.25 -8.23 -5.02
C PHE A 340 -23.12 -7.68 -6.15
N THR A 341 -24.02 -6.76 -5.83
CA THR A 341 -24.84 -6.07 -6.84
C THR A 341 -24.02 -5.00 -7.55
N GLU A 342 -24.49 -4.59 -8.72
CA GLU A 342 -23.85 -3.50 -9.48
C GLU A 342 -23.77 -2.20 -8.66
N GLU A 343 -24.79 -1.93 -7.85
CA GLU A 343 -24.80 -0.74 -6.98
C GLU A 343 -23.74 -0.85 -5.87
N GLU A 344 -23.59 -2.05 -5.30
CA GLU A 344 -22.56 -2.27 -4.29
C GLU A 344 -21.15 -2.08 -4.86
N THR A 345 -20.90 -2.49 -6.11
CA THR A 345 -19.58 -2.35 -6.71
C THR A 345 -19.12 -0.89 -6.76
N LYS A 346 -20.06 0.04 -6.91
CA LYS A 346 -19.77 1.49 -6.99
C LYS A 346 -19.31 2.07 -5.65
N THR A 347 -19.62 1.38 -4.54
CA THR A 347 -19.25 1.86 -3.20
C THR A 347 -17.83 1.49 -2.79
N LEU A 348 -17.17 0.61 -3.53
CA LEU A 348 -15.81 0.17 -3.21
C LEU A 348 -14.83 1.34 -3.42
N ALA A 349 -13.98 1.57 -2.42
CA ALA A 349 -12.99 2.66 -2.47
C ALA A 349 -12.11 2.54 -3.73
N GLY A 350 -11.88 3.65 -4.38
CA GLY A 350 -11.04 3.71 -5.59
C GLY A 350 -11.82 3.56 -6.90
N MET A 351 -13.05 3.04 -6.85
CA MET A 351 -13.83 2.82 -8.08
C MET A 351 -14.17 4.12 -8.81
N GLU A 352 -14.29 5.22 -8.08
CA GLU A 352 -14.53 6.55 -8.65
C GLU A 352 -13.29 7.14 -9.35
N ASN A 353 -12.13 6.54 -9.18
CA ASN A 353 -10.86 7.06 -9.72
C ASN A 353 -10.47 6.46 -11.08
N TRP A 354 -11.35 5.69 -11.70
CA TRP A 354 -11.04 5.03 -12.98
C TRP A 354 -11.20 5.93 -14.21
N ASP A 355 -11.90 7.02 -14.07
CA ASP A 355 -12.26 7.88 -15.21
C ASP A 355 -11.45 9.19 -15.23
N ILE A 356 -10.29 9.21 -14.55
CA ILE A 356 -9.41 10.37 -14.47
C ILE A 356 -8.18 10.17 -15.38
#